data_fe5324df76dc24436a4f5430b21fbf7b
#
_entry.id   fe5324df76dc24436a4f5430b21fbf7b
#
_cell.length_a   1.000
_cell.length_b   1.000
_cell.length_c   1.000
_cell.angle_alpha   90.00
_cell.angle_beta   90.00
_cell.angle_gamma   90.00
#
_symmetry.space_group_name_H-M   'P 1'
#
loop_
_entity.id
_entity.type
_entity.pdbx_description
1 polymer ?
#
loop_
_entity_poly.entity_id
_entity_poly.type
_entity_poly.pdbx_seq_one_letter_code
_entity_poly.pdbx_strand_id
1 'polypeptide(L)'
;MKKILKELYPYVIIVIAVVLFRSFIATPILVKGRSMYDTLSGNEMMILNKLAKRDRYDIVVVDNEVDDYIIKRVIALPGETIYCEDSEIYVNGKKIKDDFAYGETYDFTEIELQDDEYFVMGDNREISKDSRLIGPITKKEIKGTTRFVLYPFSKFGFVK
;
A
#
# COMPACT_ATOMS: atom_id res chain seq x y z
N MET A 1 -1.84 -48.63 6.43
CA MET A 1 -2.50 -47.42 5.87
C MET A 1 -3.08 -46.51 6.97
N LYS A 2 -3.99 -46.95 7.85
CA LYS A 2 -4.61 -46.09 8.89
C LYS A 2 -3.60 -45.42 9.85
N LYS A 3 -2.48 -46.06 10.20
CA LYS A 3 -1.45 -45.50 11.10
C LYS A 3 -0.70 -44.33 10.42
N ILE A 4 -0.31 -44.51 9.15
CA ILE A 4 0.37 -43.45 8.36
C ILE A 4 -0.56 -42.24 8.15
N LEU A 5 -1.83 -42.46 7.86
CA LEU A 5 -2.80 -41.38 7.75
C LEU A 5 -2.93 -40.56 9.05
N LYS A 6 -2.95 -41.26 10.20
CA LYS A 6 -3.03 -40.61 11.52
C LYS A 6 -1.78 -39.79 11.84
N GLU A 7 -0.61 -40.26 11.41
CA GLU A 7 0.65 -39.53 11.58
C GLU A 7 0.77 -38.33 10.63
N LEU A 8 0.20 -38.39 9.43
CA LEU A 8 0.22 -37.29 8.46
C LEU A 8 -0.83 -36.19 8.72
N TYR A 9 -1.93 -36.50 9.41
CA TYR A 9 -3.04 -35.61 9.66
C TYR A 9 -2.64 -34.25 10.26
N PRO A 10 -1.78 -34.14 11.30
CA PRO A 10 -1.38 -32.87 11.85
C PRO A 10 -0.61 -32.01 10.83
N TYR A 11 0.23 -32.61 10.00
CA TYR A 11 0.99 -31.88 8.97
C TYR A 11 0.07 -31.30 7.89
N VAL A 12 -0.94 -32.06 7.48
CA VAL A 12 -1.96 -31.62 6.52
C VAL A 12 -2.73 -30.41 7.08
N ILE A 13 -3.12 -30.44 8.36
CA ILE A 13 -3.79 -29.31 9.01
C ILE A 13 -2.90 -28.07 9.02
N ILE A 14 -1.61 -28.21 9.36
CA ILE A 14 -0.67 -27.11 9.38
C ILE A 14 -0.54 -26.49 7.98
N VAL A 15 -0.39 -27.32 6.95
CA VAL A 15 -0.29 -26.84 5.57
C VAL A 15 -1.56 -26.06 5.16
N ILE A 16 -2.74 -26.63 5.44
CA ILE A 16 -4.01 -25.97 5.16
C ILE A 16 -4.11 -24.64 5.92
N ALA A 17 -3.77 -24.61 7.20
CA ALA A 17 -3.78 -23.39 8.02
C ALA A 17 -2.85 -22.33 7.46
N VAL A 18 -1.62 -22.68 7.06
CA VAL A 18 -0.65 -21.76 6.43
C VAL A 18 -1.18 -21.23 5.09
N VAL A 19 -1.76 -22.09 4.26
CA VAL A 19 -2.34 -21.69 2.97
C VAL A 19 -3.50 -20.72 3.19
N LEU A 20 -4.41 -21.03 4.11
CA LEU A 20 -5.54 -20.14 4.44
C LEU A 20 -5.06 -18.81 5.02
N PHE A 21 -4.11 -18.82 5.96
CA PHE A 21 -3.53 -17.61 6.52
C PHE A 21 -2.93 -16.73 5.43
N ARG A 22 -2.10 -17.30 4.56
CA ARG A 22 -1.47 -16.59 3.46
C ARG A 22 -2.49 -16.04 2.43
N SER A 23 -3.54 -16.82 2.14
CA SER A 23 -4.56 -16.43 1.15
C SER A 23 -5.45 -15.31 1.64
N PHE A 24 -5.85 -15.32 2.92
CA PHE A 24 -6.87 -14.42 3.43
C PHE A 24 -6.35 -13.31 4.36
N ILE A 25 -5.21 -13.51 5.03
CA ILE A 25 -4.76 -12.60 6.09
C ILE A 25 -3.51 -11.83 5.69
N ALA A 26 -2.41 -12.53 5.36
CA ALA A 26 -1.14 -11.87 5.13
C ALA A 26 -0.27 -12.59 4.08
N THR A 27 0.34 -11.80 3.20
CA THR A 27 1.22 -12.30 2.13
C THR A 27 2.52 -11.50 2.11
N PRO A 28 3.70 -12.13 2.03
CA PRO A 28 4.93 -11.40 1.79
C PRO A 28 4.92 -10.81 0.36
N ILE A 29 5.33 -9.55 0.26
CA ILE A 29 5.47 -8.81 -0.99
C ILE A 29 6.85 -8.20 -1.09
N LEU A 30 7.36 -8.03 -2.30
CA LEU A 30 8.63 -7.38 -2.56
C LEU A 30 8.38 -5.95 -3.06
N VAL A 31 8.95 -4.97 -2.38
CA VAL A 31 8.94 -3.58 -2.86
C VAL A 31 9.79 -3.48 -4.11
N LYS A 32 9.22 -2.98 -5.21
CA LYS A 32 9.93 -2.73 -6.47
C LYS A 32 9.93 -1.25 -6.78
N GLY A 33 11.02 -0.78 -7.38
CA GLY A 33 11.15 0.61 -7.78
C GLY A 33 11.43 1.57 -6.63
N ARG A 34 11.47 2.87 -6.93
CA ARG A 34 11.88 3.93 -6.01
C ARG A 34 10.80 4.97 -5.76
N SER A 35 9.57 4.68 -6.14
CA SER A 35 8.44 5.64 -5.99
C SER A 35 8.07 5.93 -4.53
N MET A 36 8.47 5.08 -3.59
CA MET A 36 8.27 5.23 -2.14
C MET A 36 9.56 5.65 -1.40
N TYR A 37 10.59 6.09 -2.13
CA TYR A 37 11.77 6.69 -1.52
C TYR A 37 11.37 8.06 -0.91
N ASP A 38 11.73 8.43 0.31
CA ASP A 38 12.76 7.96 1.22
C ASP A 38 12.28 6.82 2.18
N THR A 39 10.97 6.56 2.27
CA THR A 39 10.41 5.56 3.20
C THR A 39 10.85 4.14 2.83
N LEU A 40 10.80 3.78 1.54
CA LEU A 40 11.17 2.46 1.04
C LEU A 40 12.17 2.60 -0.11
N SER A 41 13.25 1.84 -0.07
CA SER A 41 14.36 1.93 -1.05
C SER A 41 14.19 1.04 -2.28
N GLY A 42 13.17 0.14 -2.29
CA GLY A 42 12.83 -0.66 -3.46
C GLY A 42 13.39 -2.09 -3.48
N ASN A 43 13.82 -2.64 -2.35
CA ASN A 43 14.24 -4.05 -2.22
C ASN A 43 13.76 -4.67 -0.91
N GLU A 44 12.85 -4.01 -0.22
CA GLU A 44 12.29 -4.51 1.02
C GLU A 44 11.27 -5.62 0.75
N MET A 45 11.32 -6.68 1.55
CA MET A 45 10.24 -7.64 1.67
C MET A 45 9.34 -7.22 2.82
N MET A 46 8.08 -7.00 2.54
CA MET A 46 7.10 -6.53 3.51
C MET A 46 5.93 -7.50 3.65
N ILE A 47 5.14 -7.33 4.72
CA ILE A 47 3.91 -8.11 4.92
C ILE A 47 2.71 -7.28 4.45
N LEU A 48 2.01 -7.77 3.43
CA LEU A 48 0.71 -7.27 3.03
C LEU A 48 -0.35 -7.78 4.00
N ASN A 49 -1.05 -6.87 4.69
CA ASN A 49 -2.23 -7.17 5.50
C ASN A 49 -3.50 -6.89 4.69
N LYS A 50 -4.23 -7.95 4.34
CA LYS A 50 -5.43 -7.86 3.50
C LYS A 50 -6.67 -7.41 4.26
N LEU A 51 -6.68 -7.53 5.58
CA LEU A 51 -7.83 -7.25 6.44
C LEU A 51 -7.79 -5.85 7.08
N ALA A 52 -6.65 -5.16 7.00
CA ALA A 52 -6.51 -3.85 7.61
C ALA A 52 -7.43 -2.81 6.94
N LYS A 53 -7.91 -1.87 7.75
CA LYS A 53 -8.54 -0.64 7.24
C LYS A 53 -7.49 0.17 6.48
N ARG A 54 -7.94 1.08 5.64
CA ARG A 54 -7.10 1.98 4.87
C ARG A 54 -7.35 3.38 5.38
N ASP A 55 -6.44 3.83 6.24
CA ASP A 55 -6.51 5.16 6.82
C ASP A 55 -5.54 6.10 6.07
N ARG A 56 -5.70 7.41 6.28
CA ARG A 56 -4.78 8.39 5.69
C ARG A 56 -3.35 8.11 6.14
N TYR A 57 -2.42 8.21 5.20
CA TYR A 57 -0.99 7.91 5.30
C TYR A 57 -0.62 6.42 5.39
N ASP A 58 -1.58 5.52 5.35
CA ASP A 58 -1.25 4.10 5.21
C ASP A 58 -0.58 3.82 3.86
N ILE A 59 0.40 2.92 3.89
CA ILE A 59 1.01 2.40 2.67
C ILE A 59 0.13 1.26 2.16
N VAL A 60 -0.37 1.41 0.94
CA VAL A 60 -1.27 0.45 0.28
C VAL A 60 -0.58 -0.23 -0.90
N VAL A 61 -1.00 -1.46 -1.14
CA VAL A 61 -0.62 -2.24 -2.32
C VAL A 61 -1.81 -2.24 -3.26
N VAL A 62 -1.61 -1.67 -4.43
CA VAL A 62 -2.64 -1.47 -5.45
C VAL A 62 -2.41 -2.44 -6.59
N ASP A 63 -3.46 -3.06 -7.09
CA ASP A 63 -3.43 -3.90 -8.29
C ASP A 63 -2.99 -3.09 -9.50
N ASN A 64 -2.16 -3.67 -10.35
CA ASN A 64 -1.68 -2.99 -11.54
C ASN A 64 -1.50 -4.02 -12.66
N GLU A 65 -2.15 -3.81 -13.79
CA GLU A 65 -2.12 -4.73 -14.92
C GLU A 65 -0.72 -4.91 -15.53
N VAL A 66 0.15 -3.90 -15.38
CA VAL A 66 1.50 -3.91 -15.97
C VAL A 66 2.52 -4.57 -15.04
N ASP A 67 2.50 -4.21 -13.75
CA ASP A 67 3.54 -4.57 -12.77
C ASP A 67 3.06 -5.57 -11.71
N ASP A 68 1.90 -6.21 -11.90
CA ASP A 68 1.20 -7.05 -10.92
C ASP A 68 0.69 -6.25 -9.70
N TYR A 69 1.47 -5.31 -9.18
CA TYR A 69 1.06 -4.34 -8.17
C TYR A 69 2.02 -3.15 -8.07
N ILE A 70 1.49 -2.02 -7.59
CA ILE A 70 2.26 -0.85 -7.19
C ILE A 70 2.05 -0.57 -5.70
N ILE A 71 3.03 0.09 -5.07
CA ILE A 71 2.96 0.48 -3.67
C ILE A 71 2.91 1.99 -3.59
N LYS A 72 1.93 2.53 -2.86
CA LYS A 72 1.67 3.97 -2.72
C LYS A 72 1.19 4.30 -1.30
N ARG A 73 1.14 5.58 -0.97
CA ARG A 73 0.59 6.09 0.28
C ARG A 73 -0.78 6.71 0.04
N VAL A 74 -1.73 6.43 0.92
CA VAL A 74 -3.06 7.08 0.91
C VAL A 74 -2.91 8.53 1.35
N ILE A 75 -3.34 9.47 0.49
CA ILE A 75 -3.30 10.91 0.78
C ILE A 75 -4.71 11.47 1.03
N ALA A 76 -5.71 11.02 0.26
CA ALA A 76 -7.09 11.36 0.55
C ALA A 76 -7.98 10.12 0.58
N LEU A 77 -9.06 10.20 1.34
CA LEU A 77 -10.01 9.13 1.65
C LEU A 77 -11.28 9.27 0.80
N PRO A 78 -12.10 8.23 0.69
CA PRO A 78 -13.37 8.29 -0.01
C PRO A 78 -14.26 9.47 0.39
N GLY A 79 -14.87 10.13 -0.60
CA GLY A 79 -15.75 11.26 -0.43
C GLY A 79 -15.05 12.59 -0.12
N GLU A 80 -13.72 12.64 -0.14
CA GLU A 80 -12.97 13.87 0.07
C GLU A 80 -12.62 14.57 -1.25
N THR A 81 -12.38 15.89 -1.17
CA THR A 81 -11.75 16.63 -2.26
C THR A 81 -10.26 16.81 -1.98
N ILE A 82 -9.45 16.80 -3.02
CA ILE A 82 -7.99 16.99 -2.92
C ILE A 82 -7.48 17.85 -4.07
N TYR A 83 -6.59 18.78 -3.77
CA TYR A 83 -5.80 19.55 -4.77
C TYR A 83 -4.41 19.88 -4.24
N CYS A 84 -3.55 20.33 -5.12
CA CYS A 84 -2.22 20.85 -4.77
C CYS A 84 -2.06 22.25 -5.33
N GLU A 85 -1.65 23.19 -4.49
CA GLU A 85 -1.34 24.56 -4.84
C GLU A 85 -0.06 25.00 -4.11
N ASP A 86 0.86 25.60 -4.83
CA ASP A 86 2.19 26.00 -4.32
C ASP A 86 2.95 24.84 -3.65
N SER A 87 2.89 23.62 -4.24
CA SER A 87 3.47 22.36 -3.70
C SER A 87 2.87 21.90 -2.37
N GLU A 88 1.75 22.46 -1.94
CA GLU A 88 1.07 22.11 -0.70
C GLU A 88 -0.22 21.34 -0.98
N ILE A 89 -0.46 20.28 -0.24
CA ILE A 89 -1.65 19.44 -0.41
C ILE A 89 -2.79 19.94 0.46
N TYR A 90 -3.96 20.09 -0.17
CA TYR A 90 -5.20 20.45 0.50
C TYR A 90 -6.22 19.32 0.37
N VAL A 91 -6.87 18.97 1.48
CA VAL A 91 -7.96 18.02 1.52
C VAL A 91 -9.17 18.67 2.19
N ASN A 92 -10.32 18.66 1.51
CA ASN A 92 -11.53 19.35 1.91
C ASN A 92 -11.26 20.85 2.22
N GLY A 93 -10.45 21.49 1.37
CA GLY A 93 -10.05 22.89 1.50
C GLY A 93 -9.09 23.20 2.66
N LYS A 94 -8.57 22.19 3.36
CA LYS A 94 -7.61 22.36 4.45
C LYS A 94 -6.26 21.80 4.08
N LYS A 95 -5.21 22.60 4.29
CA LYS A 95 -3.83 22.11 4.15
C LYS A 95 -3.58 20.95 5.09
N ILE A 96 -3.06 19.86 4.57
CA ILE A 96 -2.63 18.70 5.35
C ILE A 96 -1.11 18.68 5.50
N LYS A 97 -0.64 18.04 6.57
CA LYS A 97 0.78 17.83 6.78
C LYS A 97 1.25 16.64 5.95
N ASP A 98 2.26 16.85 5.14
CA ASP A 98 2.78 15.83 4.23
C ASP A 98 4.28 15.57 4.50
N ASP A 99 4.56 15.00 5.67
CA ASP A 99 5.91 14.72 6.14
C ASP A 99 6.62 13.59 5.36
N PHE A 100 5.92 12.94 4.45
CA PHE A 100 6.43 11.81 3.68
C PHE A 100 6.93 12.19 2.30
N ALA A 101 6.60 13.41 1.85
CA ALA A 101 7.00 13.89 0.53
C ALA A 101 8.51 14.01 0.41
N TYR A 102 9.08 13.35 -0.60
CA TYR A 102 10.44 13.55 -1.07
C TYR A 102 10.38 14.20 -2.46
N GLY A 103 11.02 15.36 -2.59
CA GLY A 103 10.90 16.23 -3.78
C GLY A 103 9.63 17.08 -3.79
N GLU A 104 9.48 17.89 -4.82
CA GLU A 104 8.35 18.80 -4.97
C GLU A 104 7.11 18.08 -5.51
N THR A 105 5.95 18.48 -5.01
CA THR A 105 4.67 18.03 -5.55
C THR A 105 4.18 19.06 -6.56
N TYR A 106 4.05 18.68 -7.83
CA TYR A 106 3.49 19.56 -8.85
C TYR A 106 2.02 19.85 -8.58
N ASP A 107 1.60 21.08 -8.84
CA ASP A 107 0.23 21.53 -8.66
C ASP A 107 -0.73 20.74 -9.56
N PHE A 108 -1.89 20.44 -9.01
CA PHE A 108 -3.00 19.82 -9.74
C PHE A 108 -4.34 20.36 -9.25
N THR A 109 -5.31 20.39 -10.18
CA THR A 109 -6.65 20.89 -9.93
C THR A 109 -7.43 19.99 -8.97
N GLU A 110 -8.46 20.56 -8.35
CA GLU A 110 -9.32 19.83 -7.42
C GLU A 110 -9.93 18.57 -8.04
N ILE A 111 -9.84 17.49 -7.30
CA ILE A 111 -10.40 16.17 -7.63
C ILE A 111 -11.32 15.76 -6.48
N GLU A 112 -12.59 15.47 -6.80
CA GLU A 112 -13.57 14.94 -5.86
C GLU A 112 -13.58 13.42 -5.94
N LEU A 113 -13.35 12.75 -4.80
CA LEU A 113 -13.32 11.29 -4.71
C LEU A 113 -14.72 10.73 -4.47
N GLN A 114 -15.05 9.66 -5.16
CA GLN A 114 -16.28 8.92 -4.92
C GLN A 114 -16.20 8.13 -3.58
N ASP A 115 -17.33 7.56 -3.15
CA ASP A 115 -17.46 6.86 -1.85
C ASP A 115 -16.57 5.62 -1.70
N ASP A 116 -15.98 5.11 -2.77
CA ASP A 116 -15.07 3.97 -2.76
C ASP A 116 -13.67 4.29 -3.35
N GLU A 117 -13.38 5.55 -3.60
CA GLU A 117 -12.13 6.01 -4.21
C GLU A 117 -11.15 6.58 -3.19
N TYR A 118 -9.89 6.26 -3.38
CA TYR A 118 -8.75 6.76 -2.62
C TYR A 118 -7.81 7.52 -3.55
N PHE A 119 -7.25 8.62 -3.07
CA PHE A 119 -6.15 9.28 -3.76
C PHE A 119 -4.84 8.83 -3.15
N VAL A 120 -4.00 8.19 -3.96
CA VAL A 120 -2.72 7.65 -3.49
C VAL A 120 -1.55 8.31 -4.20
N MET A 121 -0.47 8.55 -3.48
CA MET A 121 0.75 9.13 -4.03
C MET A 121 1.98 8.32 -3.61
N GLY A 122 3.01 8.34 -4.43
CA GLY A 122 4.32 7.89 -4.00
C GLY A 122 5.00 8.92 -3.12
N ASP A 123 5.83 8.49 -2.19
CA ASP A 123 6.60 9.41 -1.35
C ASP A 123 7.62 10.18 -2.19
N ASN A 124 8.23 9.54 -3.19
CA ASN A 124 9.08 10.21 -4.18
C ASN A 124 8.19 10.89 -5.24
N ARG A 125 7.85 12.14 -5.00
CA ARG A 125 6.88 12.92 -5.77
C ARG A 125 7.25 13.12 -7.24
N GLU A 126 8.52 13.24 -7.54
CA GLU A 126 9.00 13.57 -8.89
C GLU A 126 8.93 12.41 -9.87
N ILE A 127 9.14 11.18 -9.38
CA ILE A 127 9.20 10.00 -10.26
C ILE A 127 8.03 9.03 -10.11
N SER A 128 7.10 9.34 -9.19
CA SER A 128 5.98 8.45 -8.93
C SER A 128 4.88 8.56 -9.98
N LYS A 129 4.55 7.44 -10.60
CA LYS A 129 3.32 7.28 -11.35
C LYS A 129 2.23 6.85 -10.37
N ASP A 130 1.32 7.78 -10.02
CA ASP A 130 0.29 7.62 -9.00
C ASP A 130 -1.00 8.34 -9.39
N SER A 131 -1.92 8.56 -8.44
CA SER A 131 -3.26 9.12 -8.72
C SER A 131 -3.24 10.47 -9.43
N ARG A 132 -2.16 11.23 -9.37
CA ARG A 132 -1.99 12.46 -10.16
C ARG A 132 -1.99 12.20 -11.67
N LEU A 133 -1.56 11.01 -12.09
CA LEU A 133 -1.44 10.60 -13.49
C LEU A 133 -2.44 9.52 -13.91
N ILE A 134 -2.77 8.59 -13.00
CA ILE A 134 -3.64 7.44 -13.32
C ILE A 134 -5.06 7.60 -12.77
N GLY A 135 -5.34 8.70 -12.05
CA GLY A 135 -6.62 8.93 -11.40
C GLY A 135 -6.75 8.25 -10.03
N PRO A 136 -7.88 8.49 -9.34
CA PRO A 136 -8.22 7.84 -8.08
C PRO A 136 -8.23 6.31 -8.21
N ILE A 137 -7.95 5.63 -7.10
CA ILE A 137 -7.91 4.16 -7.00
C ILE A 137 -9.11 3.68 -6.21
N THR A 138 -9.87 2.76 -6.77
CA THR A 138 -11.02 2.19 -6.08
C THR A 138 -10.60 1.25 -4.95
N LYS A 139 -11.48 1.10 -3.96
CA LYS A 139 -11.27 0.17 -2.85
C LYS A 139 -10.99 -1.27 -3.31
N LYS A 140 -11.53 -1.69 -4.45
CA LYS A 140 -11.37 -3.04 -5.01
C LYS A 140 -9.97 -3.27 -5.56
N GLU A 141 -9.32 -2.23 -6.08
CA GLU A 141 -7.96 -2.29 -6.60
C GLU A 141 -6.92 -2.35 -5.48
N ILE A 142 -7.28 -1.97 -4.25
CA ILE A 142 -6.37 -2.03 -3.11
C ILE A 142 -6.35 -3.46 -2.53
N LYS A 143 -5.26 -4.19 -2.78
CA LYS A 143 -5.02 -5.56 -2.26
C LYS A 143 -4.90 -5.60 -0.73
N GLY A 144 -4.47 -4.51 -0.09
CA GLY A 144 -4.32 -4.38 1.36
C GLY A 144 -3.33 -3.28 1.74
N THR A 145 -2.97 -3.23 3.03
CA THR A 145 -1.97 -2.30 3.57
C THR A 145 -0.68 -3.02 3.91
N THR A 146 0.44 -2.28 3.96
CA THR A 146 1.72 -2.82 4.38
C THR A 146 2.43 -1.80 5.27
N ARG A 147 2.99 -2.28 6.39
CA ARG A 147 3.71 -1.44 7.37
C ARG A 147 4.93 -2.13 7.93
N PHE A 148 5.06 -3.45 7.74
CA PHE A 148 6.08 -4.24 8.41
C PHE A 148 7.08 -4.80 7.40
N VAL A 149 8.35 -4.42 7.58
CA VAL A 149 9.49 -4.89 6.80
C VAL A 149 10.03 -6.17 7.43
N LEU A 150 10.08 -7.25 6.64
CA LEU A 150 10.68 -8.53 7.00
C LEU A 150 12.18 -8.58 6.69
N TYR A 151 12.57 -7.96 5.57
CA TYR A 151 13.93 -7.95 5.06
C TYR A 151 14.16 -6.65 4.26
N PRO A 152 15.37 -6.05 4.31
CA PRO A 152 16.58 -6.51 5.02
C PRO A 152 16.47 -6.37 6.54
N PHE A 153 17.21 -7.20 7.26
CA PHE A 153 17.18 -7.19 8.73
C PHE A 153 17.60 -5.86 9.35
N SER A 154 18.40 -5.05 8.64
CA SER A 154 18.74 -3.68 9.06
C SER A 154 17.54 -2.73 9.12
N LYS A 155 16.43 -3.07 8.44
CA LYS A 155 15.18 -2.31 8.41
C LYS A 155 14.00 -3.08 9.03
N PHE A 156 14.28 -4.21 9.68
CA PHE A 156 13.25 -5.06 10.26
C PHE A 156 12.40 -4.30 11.27
N GLY A 157 11.08 -4.28 11.04
CA GLY A 157 10.14 -3.59 11.90
C GLY A 157 9.08 -2.80 11.14
N PHE A 158 8.39 -1.93 11.88
CA PHE A 158 7.36 -1.08 11.32
C PHE A 158 7.96 0.17 10.68
N VAL A 159 7.49 0.50 9.49
CA VAL A 159 7.71 1.79 8.83
C VAL A 159 6.55 2.73 9.11
N LYS A 160 6.85 4.03 9.11
CA LYS A 160 5.85 5.08 9.30
C LYS A 160 5.17 5.44 7.99
#